data_9131771ef852a06c8de2d43c5eb1174c
#
_entry.id   9131771ef852a06c8de2d43c5eb1174c
#
_cell.length_a   1.000
_cell.length_b   1.000
_cell.length_c   1.000
_cell.angle_alpha   90.00
_cell.angle_beta   90.00
_cell.angle_gamma   90.00
#
_symmetry.space_group_name_H-M   'P 1'
#
loop_
_entity.id
_entity.type
_entity.pdbx_description
1 polymer ?
#
loop_
_entity_poly.entity_id
_entity_poly.type
_entity_poly.pdbx_seq_one_letter_code
_entity_poly.pdbx_strand_id
1 'polypeptide(L)'
;MDLTERLDKYMGEEPLYGPDVFVAPTAVVIGDVQLDEGASVWYGAVLRGDINSIKIGKFSNLQDGVIGHLADDHSLVVGQYVTVGHGAVIHACEIENECLIGMNSTVLDGAKIGKQSIVAASSVAPAGMDVPEGSLVAGVPARIKRQLSDEERNKLKGWAEKYLVVAKAHREKLAKMRPGPPA
;
A
#
# COMPACT_ATOMS: atom_id res chain seq x y z
N MET A 1 -21.53 -13.20 8.19
CA MET A 1 -21.92 -12.23 7.15
C MET A 1 -21.70 -12.92 5.81
N ASP A 2 -22.72 -13.05 5.01
CA ASP A 2 -22.58 -13.57 3.65
C ASP A 2 -21.99 -12.51 2.69
N LEU A 3 -21.74 -12.89 1.44
CA LEU A 3 -21.12 -11.99 0.47
C LEU A 3 -21.97 -10.76 0.17
N THR A 4 -23.31 -10.92 0.09
CA THR A 4 -24.23 -9.80 -0.18
C THR A 4 -24.22 -8.80 0.97
N GLU A 5 -24.32 -9.29 2.20
CA GLU A 5 -24.22 -8.47 3.41
C GLU A 5 -22.88 -7.72 3.50
N ARG A 6 -21.77 -8.34 3.04
CA ARG A 6 -20.47 -7.68 3.00
C ARG A 6 -20.43 -6.56 1.96
N LEU A 7 -20.91 -6.82 0.75
CA LEU A 7 -20.97 -5.81 -0.31
C LEU A 7 -21.86 -4.63 0.12
N ASP A 8 -23.03 -4.89 0.70
CA ASP A 8 -23.90 -3.83 1.19
C ASP A 8 -23.23 -2.97 2.27
N LYS A 9 -22.44 -3.61 3.14
CA LYS A 9 -21.74 -2.91 4.22
C LYS A 9 -20.53 -2.13 3.73
N TYR A 10 -19.61 -2.77 3.02
CA TYR A 10 -18.29 -2.20 2.73
C TYR A 10 -18.23 -1.42 1.42
N MET A 11 -18.95 -1.88 0.38
CA MET A 11 -19.03 -1.16 -0.89
C MET A 11 -19.81 0.15 -0.79
N GLY A 12 -20.75 0.23 0.15
CA GLY A 12 -21.54 1.44 0.44
C GLY A 12 -20.78 2.52 1.21
N GLU A 13 -19.62 2.20 1.75
CA GLU A 13 -18.80 3.19 2.46
C GLU A 13 -18.03 4.10 1.49
N GLU A 14 -17.93 5.37 1.84
CA GLU A 14 -17.09 6.33 1.13
C GLU A 14 -15.67 6.33 1.70
N PRO A 15 -14.64 6.35 0.86
CA PRO A 15 -13.26 6.40 1.34
C PRO A 15 -12.96 7.61 2.24
N LEU A 16 -12.28 7.37 3.36
CA LEU A 16 -11.89 8.41 4.31
C LEU A 16 -10.47 8.90 4.05
N TYR A 17 -10.30 10.20 3.91
CA TYR A 17 -9.02 10.84 3.62
C TYR A 17 -8.57 11.74 4.78
N GLY A 18 -7.38 11.45 5.32
CA GLY A 18 -6.70 12.35 6.27
C GLY A 18 -6.15 13.62 5.60
N PRO A 19 -5.56 14.52 6.39
CA PRO A 19 -4.92 15.71 5.86
C PRO A 19 -3.80 15.36 4.86
N ASP A 20 -3.62 16.20 3.85
CA ASP A 20 -2.53 16.10 2.88
C ASP A 20 -2.44 14.80 2.08
N VAL A 21 -3.48 13.99 2.07
CA VAL A 21 -3.57 12.79 1.20
C VAL A 21 -3.47 13.20 -0.27
N PHE A 22 -2.74 12.43 -1.06
CA PHE A 22 -2.67 12.54 -2.52
C PHE A 22 -3.26 11.29 -3.18
N VAL A 23 -4.28 11.48 -4.00
CA VAL A 23 -4.81 10.43 -4.89
C VAL A 23 -4.65 10.92 -6.33
N ALA A 24 -3.88 10.18 -7.13
CA ALA A 24 -3.68 10.52 -8.54
C ALA A 24 -4.99 10.40 -9.34
N PRO A 25 -5.24 11.24 -10.36
CA PRO A 25 -6.51 11.26 -11.11
C PRO A 25 -6.91 9.93 -11.76
N THR A 26 -5.95 9.04 -12.02
CA THR A 26 -6.19 7.71 -12.60
C THR A 26 -6.14 6.58 -11.58
N ALA A 27 -5.94 6.88 -10.31
CA ALA A 27 -6.09 5.90 -9.25
C ALA A 27 -7.56 5.66 -8.94
N VAL A 28 -7.88 4.43 -8.53
CA VAL A 28 -9.22 4.04 -8.08
C VAL A 28 -9.16 3.70 -6.60
N VAL A 29 -9.96 4.37 -5.80
CA VAL A 29 -10.14 4.10 -4.37
C VAL A 29 -11.62 3.97 -4.12
N ILE A 30 -12.10 2.79 -3.70
CA ILE A 30 -13.52 2.49 -3.59
C ILE A 30 -13.83 1.59 -2.38
N GLY A 31 -14.98 1.82 -1.75
CA GLY A 31 -15.46 1.08 -0.59
C GLY A 31 -14.78 1.51 0.72
N ASP A 32 -14.77 0.63 1.72
CA ASP A 32 -14.21 0.91 3.05
C ASP A 32 -12.67 1.02 3.01
N VAL A 33 -12.20 2.20 2.64
CA VAL A 33 -10.77 2.54 2.54
C VAL A 33 -10.47 3.76 3.39
N GLN A 34 -9.52 3.64 4.29
CA GLN A 34 -8.99 4.75 5.08
C GLN A 34 -7.55 5.07 4.66
N LEU A 35 -7.31 6.30 4.22
CA LEU A 35 -5.98 6.84 3.95
C LEU A 35 -5.64 7.87 5.03
N ASP A 36 -4.65 7.59 5.87
CA ASP A 36 -4.23 8.49 6.93
C ASP A 36 -3.42 9.68 6.37
N GLU A 37 -3.08 10.63 7.24
CA GLU A 37 -2.34 11.86 6.94
C GLU A 37 -1.13 11.62 6.02
N GLY A 38 -1.03 12.39 4.94
CA GLY A 38 0.09 12.36 4.00
C GLY A 38 0.26 11.07 3.20
N ALA A 39 -0.69 10.12 3.30
CA ALA A 39 -0.68 8.93 2.46
C ALA A 39 -0.84 9.31 0.99
N SER A 40 -0.26 8.52 0.08
CA SER A 40 -0.36 8.80 -1.35
C SER A 40 -0.63 7.55 -2.19
N VAL A 41 -1.59 7.67 -3.13
CA VAL A 41 -2.00 6.62 -4.07
C VAL A 41 -1.77 7.13 -5.48
N TRP A 42 -0.91 6.45 -6.23
CA TRP A 42 -0.35 6.93 -7.47
C TRP A 42 -1.11 6.44 -8.72
N TYR A 43 -0.64 6.84 -9.90
CA TYR A 43 -1.36 6.65 -11.15
C TYR A 43 -1.64 5.16 -11.46
N GLY A 44 -2.90 4.87 -11.80
CA GLY A 44 -3.33 3.51 -12.11
C GLY A 44 -3.35 2.54 -10.93
N ALA A 45 -3.07 2.99 -9.71
CA ALA A 45 -3.23 2.14 -8.53
C ALA A 45 -4.72 1.92 -8.22
N VAL A 46 -5.04 0.74 -7.68
CA VAL A 46 -6.41 0.37 -7.30
C VAL A 46 -6.43 -0.10 -5.84
N LEU A 47 -7.24 0.55 -5.02
CA LEU A 47 -7.58 0.12 -3.67
C LEU A 47 -9.08 -0.17 -3.62
N ARG A 48 -9.43 -1.45 -3.46
CA ARG A 48 -10.84 -1.87 -3.50
C ARG A 48 -11.22 -2.57 -2.19
N GLY A 49 -11.90 -1.81 -1.30
CA GLY A 49 -12.40 -2.22 0.01
C GLY A 49 -13.88 -2.60 -0.04
N ASP A 50 -14.26 -3.58 -0.87
CA ASP A 50 -15.64 -3.90 -1.18
C ASP A 50 -16.27 -5.01 -0.32
N ILE A 51 -15.45 -5.87 0.31
CA ILE A 51 -15.94 -6.97 1.15
C ILE A 51 -15.29 -7.02 2.56
N ASN A 52 -14.36 -6.11 2.81
CA ASN A 52 -13.67 -5.87 4.08
C ASN A 52 -13.01 -4.48 4.00
N SER A 53 -12.18 -4.09 5.00
CA SER A 53 -11.57 -2.77 5.09
C SER A 53 -10.12 -2.73 4.61
N ILE A 54 -9.70 -1.57 4.09
CA ILE A 54 -8.31 -1.23 3.77
C ILE A 54 -7.90 -0.04 4.64
N LYS A 55 -6.75 -0.16 5.30
CA LYS A 55 -6.16 0.94 6.06
C LYS A 55 -4.74 1.21 5.62
N ILE A 56 -4.45 2.44 5.20
CA ILE A 56 -3.12 2.92 4.80
C ILE A 56 -2.66 3.97 5.81
N GLY A 57 -1.61 3.65 6.54
CA GLY A 57 -1.05 4.49 7.59
C GLY A 57 -0.34 5.74 7.07
N LYS A 58 -0.06 6.66 7.99
CA LYS A 58 0.50 7.98 7.70
C LYS A 58 1.76 7.91 6.87
N PHE A 59 1.86 8.84 5.91
CA PHE A 59 3.06 9.05 5.09
C PHE A 59 3.48 7.85 4.25
N SER A 60 2.63 6.87 4.08
CA SER A 60 2.86 5.71 3.22
C SER A 60 2.50 6.01 1.77
N ASN A 61 3.17 5.37 0.82
CA ASN A 61 2.92 5.58 -0.60
C ASN A 61 2.69 4.24 -1.32
N LEU A 62 1.64 4.20 -2.13
CA LEU A 62 1.30 3.09 -3.00
C LEU A 62 1.51 3.57 -4.44
N GLN A 63 2.62 3.13 -5.03
CA GLN A 63 3.12 3.67 -6.30
C GLN A 63 2.27 3.24 -7.50
N ASP A 64 2.66 3.70 -8.70
CA ASP A 64 1.87 3.50 -9.91
C ASP A 64 1.57 2.01 -10.14
N GLY A 65 0.29 1.73 -10.44
CA GLY A 65 -0.18 0.38 -10.73
C GLY A 65 -0.24 -0.58 -9.55
N VAL A 66 -0.05 -0.14 -8.32
CA VAL A 66 -0.24 -0.99 -7.12
C VAL A 66 -1.69 -1.46 -7.04
N ILE A 67 -1.88 -2.75 -6.74
CA ILE A 67 -3.20 -3.32 -6.47
C ILE A 67 -3.29 -3.70 -4.99
N GLY A 68 -4.22 -3.09 -4.28
CA GLY A 68 -4.59 -3.41 -2.90
C GLY A 68 -6.00 -3.97 -2.83
N HIS A 69 -6.14 -5.19 -2.33
CA HIS A 69 -7.42 -5.84 -2.10
C HIS A 69 -7.36 -6.71 -0.83
N LEU A 70 -8.43 -7.37 -0.51
CA LEU A 70 -8.64 -8.02 0.77
C LEU A 70 -9.42 -9.33 0.62
N ALA A 71 -9.55 -10.07 1.70
CA ALA A 71 -10.34 -11.30 1.77
C ALA A 71 -11.46 -11.15 2.81
N ASP A 72 -12.37 -12.12 2.87
CA ASP A 72 -13.50 -12.13 3.80
C ASP A 72 -13.07 -12.02 5.26
N ASP A 73 -12.02 -12.71 5.63
CA ASP A 73 -11.51 -12.87 7.00
C ASP A 73 -10.25 -12.05 7.30
N HIS A 74 -9.64 -11.46 6.26
CA HIS A 74 -8.43 -10.64 6.41
C HIS A 74 -8.58 -9.30 5.68
N SER A 75 -8.45 -8.21 6.43
CA SER A 75 -8.32 -6.85 5.90
C SER A 75 -6.93 -6.62 5.28
N LEU A 76 -6.76 -5.50 4.61
CA LEU A 76 -5.44 -5.01 4.21
C LEU A 76 -5.03 -3.88 5.15
N VAL A 77 -3.92 -4.07 5.86
CA VAL A 77 -3.37 -3.06 6.78
C VAL A 77 -1.93 -2.72 6.39
N VAL A 78 -1.70 -1.45 6.09
CA VAL A 78 -0.37 -0.90 5.80
C VAL A 78 -0.02 0.13 6.87
N GLY A 79 1.11 -0.04 7.51
CA GLY A 79 1.61 0.84 8.57
C GLY A 79 2.04 2.22 8.07
N GLN A 80 2.80 2.93 8.90
CA GLN A 80 3.28 4.28 8.59
C GLN A 80 4.63 4.24 7.87
N TYR A 81 4.90 5.23 7.01
CA TYR A 81 6.14 5.36 6.25
C TYR A 81 6.49 4.11 5.41
N VAL A 82 5.48 3.40 4.95
CA VAL A 82 5.67 2.24 4.06
C VAL A 82 5.76 2.72 2.61
N THR A 83 6.73 2.16 1.87
CA THR A 83 6.80 2.33 0.42
C THR A 83 6.38 1.04 -0.27
N VAL A 84 5.28 1.09 -1.02
CA VAL A 84 4.83 0.01 -1.88
C VAL A 84 5.19 0.35 -3.32
N GLY A 85 6.15 -0.39 -3.88
CA GLY A 85 6.74 -0.14 -5.20
C GLY A 85 5.79 -0.40 -6.35
N HIS A 86 6.08 0.23 -7.50
CA HIS A 86 5.28 0.17 -8.72
C HIS A 86 4.85 -1.25 -9.08
N GLY A 87 3.56 -1.43 -9.40
CA GLY A 87 3.00 -2.70 -9.85
C GLY A 87 2.92 -3.81 -8.78
N ALA A 88 3.25 -3.54 -7.52
CA ALA A 88 3.12 -4.53 -6.47
C ALA A 88 1.64 -4.87 -6.20
N VAL A 89 1.39 -6.13 -5.80
CA VAL A 89 0.09 -6.61 -5.36
C VAL A 89 0.16 -6.90 -3.87
N ILE A 90 -0.70 -6.27 -3.09
CA ILE A 90 -0.84 -6.49 -1.65
C ILE A 90 -2.28 -6.93 -1.36
N HIS A 91 -2.44 -8.16 -0.91
CA HIS A 91 -3.76 -8.77 -0.76
C HIS A 91 -3.94 -9.33 0.64
N ALA A 92 -4.97 -8.83 1.35
CA ALA A 92 -5.40 -9.36 2.65
C ALA A 92 -4.25 -9.59 3.64
N CYS A 93 -3.31 -8.66 3.75
CA CYS A 93 -2.06 -8.81 4.50
C CYS A 93 -1.82 -7.64 5.46
N GLU A 94 -0.87 -7.82 6.35
CA GLU A 94 -0.42 -6.80 7.29
C GLU A 94 1.04 -6.43 6.99
N ILE A 95 1.30 -5.13 6.77
CA ILE A 95 2.63 -4.59 6.53
C ILE A 95 2.90 -3.54 7.61
N GLU A 96 3.84 -3.82 8.49
CA GLU A 96 4.19 -2.91 9.56
C GLU A 96 4.96 -1.67 9.08
N ASN A 97 5.30 -0.79 10.02
CA ASN A 97 5.88 0.52 9.73
C ASN A 97 7.23 0.44 9.01
N GLU A 98 7.51 1.45 8.19
CA GLU A 98 8.82 1.67 7.56
C GLU A 98 9.30 0.51 6.68
N CYS A 99 8.38 -0.30 6.12
CA CYS A 99 8.72 -1.37 5.20
C CYS A 99 8.89 -0.87 3.75
N LEU A 100 9.69 -1.60 2.98
CA LEU A 100 9.80 -1.44 1.53
C LEU A 100 9.29 -2.71 0.85
N ILE A 101 8.17 -2.58 0.15
CA ILE A 101 7.61 -3.63 -0.72
C ILE A 101 8.08 -3.34 -2.13
N GLY A 102 8.93 -4.21 -2.66
CA GLY A 102 9.61 -4.02 -3.94
C GLY A 102 8.66 -4.00 -5.15
N MET A 103 9.09 -3.38 -6.23
CA MET A 103 8.31 -3.31 -7.49
C MET A 103 7.91 -4.69 -7.99
N ASN A 104 6.67 -4.82 -8.49
CA ASN A 104 6.10 -6.07 -9.02
C ASN A 104 6.14 -7.26 -8.04
N SER A 105 6.32 -7.03 -6.74
CA SER A 105 6.20 -8.09 -5.75
C SER A 105 4.74 -8.38 -5.39
N THR A 106 4.50 -9.55 -4.82
CA THR A 106 3.16 -9.95 -4.36
C THR A 106 3.25 -10.36 -2.89
N VAL A 107 2.35 -9.82 -2.06
CA VAL A 107 2.18 -10.22 -0.66
C VAL A 107 0.76 -10.77 -0.51
N LEU A 108 0.65 -12.05 -0.12
CA LEU A 108 -0.61 -12.79 -0.12
C LEU A 108 -1.28 -12.83 1.26
N ASP A 109 -2.49 -13.37 1.27
CA ASP A 109 -3.45 -13.42 2.37
C ASP A 109 -2.84 -13.87 3.70
N GLY A 110 -3.10 -13.12 4.77
CA GLY A 110 -2.62 -13.43 6.11
C GLY A 110 -1.11 -13.29 6.29
N ALA A 111 -0.35 -12.89 5.26
CA ALA A 111 1.07 -12.62 5.43
C ALA A 111 1.28 -11.38 6.30
N LYS A 112 2.28 -11.43 7.17
CA LYS A 112 2.71 -10.33 8.03
C LYS A 112 4.14 -9.96 7.72
N ILE A 113 4.36 -8.69 7.37
CA ILE A 113 5.69 -8.14 7.08
C ILE A 113 6.10 -7.25 8.25
N GLY A 114 7.00 -7.75 9.09
CA GLY A 114 7.47 -7.05 10.28
C GLY A 114 8.20 -5.75 9.95
N LYS A 115 8.13 -4.82 10.89
CA LYS A 115 8.66 -3.45 10.80
C LYS A 115 10.06 -3.40 10.18
N GLN A 116 10.30 -2.36 9.37
CA GLN A 116 11.61 -2.12 8.74
C GLN A 116 12.15 -3.32 7.95
N SER A 117 11.27 -4.06 7.28
CA SER A 117 11.64 -5.18 6.41
C SER A 117 11.55 -4.79 4.93
N ILE A 118 12.24 -5.55 4.10
CA ILE A 118 12.24 -5.41 2.65
C ILE A 118 11.70 -6.70 2.02
N VAL A 119 10.65 -6.57 1.21
CA VAL A 119 10.28 -7.59 0.22
C VAL A 119 10.94 -7.18 -1.09
N ALA A 120 11.85 -7.98 -1.61
CA ALA A 120 12.58 -7.66 -2.83
C ALA A 120 11.64 -7.61 -4.05
N ALA A 121 12.03 -6.82 -5.07
CA ALA A 121 11.26 -6.71 -6.30
C ALA A 121 10.98 -8.09 -6.93
N SER A 122 9.78 -8.24 -7.53
CA SER A 122 9.31 -9.48 -8.18
C SER A 122 9.27 -10.73 -7.29
N SER A 123 9.27 -10.55 -5.96
CA SER A 123 9.14 -11.66 -5.00
C SER A 123 7.69 -11.94 -4.66
N VAL A 124 7.39 -13.18 -4.28
CA VAL A 124 6.04 -13.60 -3.85
C VAL A 124 6.11 -14.09 -2.40
N ALA A 125 5.68 -13.25 -1.45
CA ALA A 125 5.47 -13.65 -0.07
C ALA A 125 4.18 -14.48 0.01
N PRO A 126 4.28 -15.80 0.30
CA PRO A 126 3.12 -16.69 0.29
C PRO A 126 2.14 -16.37 1.42
N ALA A 127 0.91 -16.87 1.26
CA ALA A 127 -0.13 -16.74 2.27
C ALA A 127 0.34 -17.23 3.66
N GLY A 128 -0.01 -16.50 4.71
CA GLY A 128 0.35 -16.79 6.10
C GLY A 128 1.84 -16.67 6.42
N MET A 129 2.66 -16.11 5.52
CA MET A 129 4.08 -15.91 5.80
C MET A 129 4.25 -14.89 6.93
N ASP A 130 4.95 -15.28 8.00
CA ASP A 130 5.35 -14.37 9.08
C ASP A 130 6.81 -13.95 8.89
N VAL A 131 7.03 -12.66 8.64
CA VAL A 131 8.35 -12.06 8.40
C VAL A 131 8.76 -11.26 9.62
N PRO A 132 9.79 -11.68 10.35
CA PRO A 132 10.30 -10.91 11.50
C PRO A 132 10.77 -9.51 11.10
N GLU A 133 10.70 -8.58 12.06
CA GLU A 133 11.21 -7.23 11.92
C GLU A 133 12.64 -7.22 11.34
N GLY A 134 12.93 -6.25 10.48
CA GLY A 134 14.27 -6.00 9.93
C GLY A 134 14.77 -7.07 8.95
N SER A 135 13.88 -7.80 8.30
CA SER A 135 14.25 -8.91 7.40
C SER A 135 14.32 -8.49 5.93
N LEU A 136 15.25 -9.08 5.18
CA LEU A 136 15.21 -9.13 3.72
C LEU A 136 14.54 -10.43 3.27
N VAL A 137 13.46 -10.29 2.51
CA VAL A 137 12.69 -11.41 1.94
C VAL A 137 12.81 -11.39 0.42
N ALA A 138 13.10 -12.51 -0.22
CA ALA A 138 13.26 -12.57 -1.68
C ALA A 138 12.96 -13.95 -2.27
N GLY A 139 12.49 -13.96 -3.53
CA GLY A 139 12.26 -15.16 -4.35
C GLY A 139 10.79 -15.48 -4.61
N VAL A 140 10.56 -16.56 -5.39
CA VAL A 140 9.23 -17.11 -5.73
C VAL A 140 9.28 -18.62 -5.52
N PRO A 141 8.67 -19.15 -4.44
CA PRO A 141 8.13 -18.43 -3.29
C PRO A 141 9.25 -17.75 -2.48
N ALA A 142 8.91 -16.62 -1.86
CA ALA A 142 9.87 -15.85 -1.10
C ALA A 142 10.30 -16.57 0.18
N ARG A 143 11.54 -16.30 0.60
CA ARG A 143 12.14 -16.79 1.85
C ARG A 143 12.91 -15.66 2.51
N ILE A 144 13.00 -15.68 3.82
CA ILE A 144 13.89 -14.78 4.57
C ILE A 144 15.33 -15.10 4.15
N LYS A 145 16.04 -14.11 3.66
CA LYS A 145 17.42 -14.23 3.18
C LYS A 145 18.44 -13.89 4.27
N ARG A 146 18.16 -12.82 5.01
CA ARG A 146 19.01 -12.31 6.09
C ARG A 146 18.29 -11.23 6.88
N GLN A 147 18.87 -10.86 7.99
CA GLN A 147 18.54 -9.61 8.67
C GLN A 147 19.19 -8.43 7.93
N LEU A 148 18.52 -7.29 7.96
CA LEU A 148 19.05 -6.02 7.47
C LEU A 148 20.00 -5.43 8.51
N SER A 149 21.03 -4.73 8.07
CA SER A 149 21.85 -3.92 8.97
C SER A 149 21.08 -2.69 9.46
N ASP A 150 21.53 -2.11 10.57
CA ASP A 150 20.93 -0.87 11.10
C ASP A 150 21.00 0.27 10.06
N GLU A 151 22.07 0.34 9.26
CA GLU A 151 22.21 1.33 8.19
C GLU A 151 21.15 1.14 7.10
N GLU A 152 20.85 -0.11 6.70
CA GLU A 152 19.80 -0.41 5.73
C GLU A 152 18.42 -0.05 6.29
N ARG A 153 18.12 -0.45 7.53
CA ARG A 153 16.86 -0.16 8.21
C ARG A 153 16.61 1.35 8.33
N ASN A 154 17.60 2.11 8.74
CA ASN A 154 17.51 3.56 8.91
C ASN A 154 17.25 4.34 7.60
N LYS A 155 17.52 3.73 6.45
CA LYS A 155 17.27 4.34 5.13
C LYS A 155 15.82 4.15 4.65
N LEU A 156 15.09 3.17 5.18
CA LEU A 156 13.76 2.79 4.66
C LEU A 156 12.75 3.92 4.77
N LYS A 157 12.68 4.57 5.93
CA LYS A 157 11.80 5.72 6.13
C LYS A 157 12.03 6.84 5.10
N GLY A 158 13.28 7.09 4.75
CA GLY A 158 13.65 8.12 3.78
C GLY A 158 13.06 7.91 2.38
N TRP A 159 12.73 6.68 1.99
CA TRP A 159 12.02 6.42 0.75
C TRP A 159 10.59 6.97 0.78
N ALA A 160 9.87 6.75 1.87
CA ALA A 160 8.52 7.30 2.05
C ALA A 160 8.54 8.83 2.14
N GLU A 161 9.49 9.41 2.87
CA GLU A 161 9.64 10.86 2.99
C GLU A 161 9.87 11.57 1.64
N LYS A 162 10.63 10.95 0.73
CA LYS A 162 10.76 11.48 -0.65
C LYS A 162 9.41 11.59 -1.36
N TYR A 163 8.53 10.61 -1.16
CA TYR A 163 7.21 10.62 -1.79
C TYR A 163 6.28 11.70 -1.26
N LEU A 164 6.48 12.19 -0.04
CA LEU A 164 5.75 13.37 0.46
C LEU A 164 6.07 14.61 -0.37
N VAL A 165 7.35 14.81 -0.68
CA VAL A 165 7.79 15.94 -1.52
C VAL A 165 7.24 15.80 -2.94
N VAL A 166 7.32 14.61 -3.52
CA VAL A 166 6.83 14.33 -4.88
C VAL A 166 5.30 14.50 -4.95
N ALA A 167 4.55 13.99 -3.96
CA ALA A 167 3.10 14.12 -3.89
C ALA A 167 2.66 15.59 -3.83
N LYS A 168 3.34 16.41 -3.03
CA LYS A 168 3.10 17.87 -2.99
C LYS A 168 3.29 18.51 -4.36
N ALA A 169 4.40 18.21 -5.05
CA ALA A 169 4.68 18.75 -6.38
C ALA A 169 3.62 18.33 -7.41
N HIS A 170 3.14 17.07 -7.37
CA HIS A 170 2.07 16.61 -8.25
C HIS A 170 0.74 17.30 -7.97
N ARG A 171 0.34 17.47 -6.69
CA ARG A 171 -0.87 18.25 -6.32
C ARG A 171 -0.82 19.66 -6.89
N GLU A 172 0.31 20.35 -6.70
CA GLU A 172 0.49 21.73 -7.21
C GLU A 172 0.42 21.79 -8.74
N LYS A 173 0.99 20.81 -9.42
CA LYS A 173 0.93 20.72 -10.88
C LYS A 173 -0.48 20.45 -11.38
N LEU A 174 -1.19 19.49 -10.79
CA LEU A 174 -2.57 19.15 -11.17
C LEU A 174 -3.53 20.30 -10.91
N ALA A 175 -3.37 21.03 -9.82
CA ALA A 175 -4.18 22.21 -9.52
C ALA A 175 -4.02 23.35 -10.57
N LYS A 176 -2.88 23.39 -11.27
CA LYS A 176 -2.60 24.36 -12.33
C LYS A 176 -2.99 23.86 -13.73
N MET A 177 -3.28 22.58 -13.89
CA MET A 177 -3.72 22.04 -15.17
C MET A 177 -5.17 22.48 -15.40
N ARG A 178 -5.43 23.15 -16.55
CA ARG A 178 -6.82 23.40 -16.98
C ARG A 178 -7.50 22.04 -17.18
N PRO A 179 -8.81 21.90 -16.84
CA PRO A 179 -9.55 20.73 -17.28
C PRO A 179 -9.35 20.60 -18.79
N GLY A 180 -8.98 19.41 -19.23
CA GLY A 180 -8.85 19.11 -20.66
C GLY A 180 -10.15 19.43 -21.38
N PRO A 181 -10.16 19.56 -22.73
CA PRO A 181 -11.38 19.75 -23.48
C PRO A 181 -12.35 18.60 -23.11
N PRO A 182 -13.65 18.88 -23.01
CA PRO A 182 -14.63 17.82 -22.76
C PRO A 182 -14.49 16.74 -23.85
N ALA A 183 -14.56 15.47 -23.43
CA ALA A 183 -14.52 14.32 -24.33
C ALA A 183 -15.72 14.34 -25.29
#